data_78d9a61d5c33c250990ddeac9d30123c
#
_entry.id   78d9a61d5c33c250990ddeac9d30123c
#
_cell.length_a   1.000
_cell.length_b   1.000
_cell.length_c   1.000
_cell.angle_alpha   90.00
_cell.angle_beta   90.00
_cell.angle_gamma   90.00
#
_symmetry.space_group_name_H-M   'P 1'
#
loop_
_entity.id
_entity.type
_entity.pdbx_description
1 polymer ?
#
loop_
_entity_poly.entity_id
_entity_poly.type
_entity_poly.pdbx_seq_one_letter_code
_entity_poly.pdbx_strand_id
1 'polypeptide(L)'
;MTTKTTMTEHVAAYLAERSMLGFSISGPGAQLLKSFAGFADGQDCGTLTSDLVIHWAKDQSRTSHPFTWAGRLAIVKPFAAYMTRLDPATEFPATPIFGKSRRRLTPHIYTDGEILGLLAAARALQPQGELRSAVFETLIGLIAATGLRISEAINLRCCDVDIEACCATVRMTKFQKSRHVPFHRSVAEALGSYLQVRGRFVRQEAEQAFFTVAGGQYLNKRTVHGVFQRLRAAVGIVPRGSYPHVRIHDLRHTFICRRLERWQAEGCDIDNAIAALSTYVGHAKVSDTYWYMTGIPDLMAIAGSRFEGFALGENGHV
;
A
#
# COMPACT_ATOMS: atom_id res chain seq x y z
N MET A 1 -44.29 9.22 20.92
CA MET A 1 -43.70 8.31 19.92
C MET A 1 -42.20 8.51 19.95
N THR A 2 -41.46 7.61 20.59
CA THR A 2 -39.98 7.62 20.55
C THR A 2 -39.55 7.27 19.14
N THR A 3 -38.99 8.21 18.40
CA THR A 3 -38.41 7.97 17.10
C THR A 3 -37.31 6.94 17.25
N LYS A 4 -37.49 5.76 16.66
CA LYS A 4 -36.51 4.68 16.66
C LYS A 4 -35.24 5.16 15.94
N THR A 5 -34.10 5.18 16.63
CA THR A 5 -32.82 5.58 16.05
C THR A 5 -32.50 4.66 14.87
N THR A 6 -32.15 5.23 13.72
CA THR A 6 -31.85 4.48 12.51
C THR A 6 -30.43 3.87 12.55
N MET A 7 -30.18 2.85 11.74
CA MET A 7 -28.83 2.27 11.60
C MET A 7 -27.83 3.30 11.05
N THR A 8 -28.31 4.21 10.20
CA THR A 8 -27.53 5.34 9.68
C THR A 8 -27.07 6.27 10.80
N GLU A 9 -27.94 6.59 11.76
CA GLU A 9 -27.58 7.41 12.92
C GLU A 9 -26.58 6.70 13.84
N HIS A 10 -26.76 5.39 14.08
CA HIS A 10 -25.81 4.59 14.85
C HIS A 10 -24.42 4.53 14.20
N VAL A 11 -24.33 4.37 12.86
CA VAL A 11 -23.05 4.39 12.14
C VAL A 11 -22.42 5.78 12.21
N ALA A 12 -23.21 6.86 12.11
CA ALA A 12 -22.68 8.23 12.22
C ALA A 12 -22.08 8.47 13.62
N ALA A 13 -22.78 8.07 14.68
CA ALA A 13 -22.31 8.17 16.07
C ALA A 13 -21.02 7.35 16.28
N TYR A 14 -20.98 6.12 15.80
CA TYR A 14 -19.80 5.26 15.87
C TYR A 14 -18.58 5.90 15.16
N LEU A 15 -18.76 6.43 13.96
CA LEU A 15 -17.67 7.08 13.22
C LEU A 15 -17.16 8.33 13.95
N ALA A 16 -18.05 9.11 14.56
CA ALA A 16 -17.71 10.27 15.36
C ALA A 16 -16.92 9.89 16.63
N GLU A 17 -17.40 8.88 17.39
CA GLU A 17 -16.69 8.35 18.57
C GLU A 17 -15.28 7.86 18.21
N ARG A 18 -15.15 7.10 17.12
CA ARG A 18 -13.85 6.61 16.66
C ARG A 18 -12.90 7.75 16.29
N SER A 19 -13.43 8.81 15.67
CA SER A 19 -12.64 9.99 15.31
C SER A 19 -12.16 10.75 16.56
N MET A 20 -13.00 10.95 17.54
CA MET A 20 -12.64 11.60 18.81
C MET A 20 -11.58 10.82 19.59
N LEU A 21 -11.60 9.49 19.50
CA LEU A 21 -10.58 8.62 20.10
C LEU A 21 -9.28 8.53 19.26
N GLY A 22 -9.14 9.34 18.22
CA GLY A 22 -7.94 9.38 17.37
C GLY A 22 -7.83 8.21 16.37
N PHE A 23 -8.88 7.39 16.19
CA PHE A 23 -8.90 6.31 15.22
C PHE A 23 -9.47 6.79 13.89
N SER A 24 -8.65 6.87 12.86
CA SER A 24 -9.11 7.14 11.50
C SER A 24 -9.61 5.86 10.83
N ILE A 25 -10.91 5.79 10.52
CA ILE A 25 -11.45 4.79 9.62
C ILE A 25 -11.20 5.28 8.19
N SER A 26 -10.57 4.46 7.34
CA SER A 26 -10.31 4.83 5.95
C SER A 26 -11.57 5.26 5.22
N GLY A 27 -11.49 6.23 4.30
CA GLY A 27 -12.64 6.68 3.50
C GLY A 27 -13.45 5.52 2.88
N PRO A 28 -12.81 4.52 2.23
CA PRO A 28 -13.50 3.33 1.74
C PRO A 28 -14.18 2.50 2.84
N GLY A 29 -13.58 2.37 4.02
CA GLY A 29 -14.17 1.66 5.16
C GLY A 29 -15.41 2.37 5.71
N ALA A 30 -15.32 3.67 5.88
CA ALA A 30 -16.46 4.50 6.30
C ALA A 30 -17.61 4.45 5.28
N GLN A 31 -17.28 4.47 3.97
CA GLN A 31 -18.28 4.36 2.92
C GLN A 31 -18.99 2.99 2.93
N LEU A 32 -18.26 1.91 3.19
CA LEU A 32 -18.86 0.58 3.31
C LEU A 32 -19.78 0.47 4.55
N LEU A 33 -19.41 1.07 5.68
CA LEU A 33 -20.29 1.14 6.85
C LEU A 33 -21.56 1.95 6.57
N LYS A 34 -21.45 3.08 5.89
CA LYS A 34 -22.62 3.87 5.45
C LYS A 34 -23.51 3.09 4.47
N SER A 35 -22.90 2.33 3.56
CA SER A 35 -23.65 1.45 2.64
C SER A 35 -24.40 0.35 3.39
N PHE A 36 -23.78 -0.24 4.43
CA PHE A 36 -24.45 -1.21 5.30
C PHE A 36 -25.63 -0.57 6.03
N ALA A 37 -25.44 0.61 6.61
CA ALA A 37 -26.50 1.31 7.33
C ALA A 37 -27.71 1.62 6.45
N GLY A 38 -27.49 2.18 5.25
CA GLY A 38 -28.58 2.44 4.29
C GLY A 38 -29.30 1.17 3.84
N PHE A 39 -28.58 0.04 3.70
CA PHE A 39 -29.18 -1.25 3.41
C PHE A 39 -30.06 -1.73 4.56
N ALA A 40 -29.58 -1.65 5.81
CA ALA A 40 -30.32 -2.05 7.01
C ALA A 40 -31.58 -1.21 7.23
N ASP A 41 -31.49 0.11 7.05
CA ASP A 41 -32.64 1.02 7.14
C ASP A 41 -33.67 0.72 6.04
N GLY A 42 -33.22 0.37 4.83
CA GLY A 42 -34.10 -0.03 3.73
C GLY A 42 -34.82 -1.37 3.92
N GLN A 43 -34.35 -2.22 4.86
CA GLN A 43 -35.01 -3.47 5.27
C GLN A 43 -35.89 -3.29 6.52
N ASP A 44 -36.06 -2.05 7.00
CA ASP A 44 -36.76 -1.73 8.26
C ASP A 44 -36.24 -2.52 9.49
N CYS A 45 -34.95 -2.90 9.42
CA CYS A 45 -34.28 -3.65 10.48
C CYS A 45 -33.68 -2.70 11.51
N GLY A 46 -34.29 -2.59 12.67
CA GLY A 46 -33.81 -1.76 13.77
C GLY A 46 -32.71 -2.42 14.60
N THR A 47 -32.55 -3.75 14.51
CA THR A 47 -31.55 -4.55 15.22
C THR A 47 -30.57 -5.15 14.23
N LEU A 48 -29.28 -5.11 14.56
CA LEU A 48 -28.24 -5.73 13.75
C LEU A 48 -28.23 -7.24 14.00
N THR A 49 -28.56 -8.02 12.97
CA THR A 49 -28.53 -9.50 13.02
C THR A 49 -27.47 -10.09 12.13
N SER A 50 -27.04 -11.31 12.41
CA SER A 50 -26.09 -12.07 11.59
C SER A 50 -26.56 -12.19 10.14
N ASP A 51 -27.85 -12.52 9.93
CA ASP A 51 -28.43 -12.69 8.60
C ASP A 51 -28.45 -11.40 7.80
N LEU A 52 -28.79 -10.28 8.44
CA LEU A 52 -28.76 -8.96 7.81
C LEU A 52 -27.36 -8.61 7.27
N VAL A 53 -26.32 -8.81 8.08
CA VAL A 53 -24.93 -8.52 7.69
C VAL A 53 -24.45 -9.45 6.56
N ILE A 54 -24.81 -10.73 6.63
CA ILE A 54 -24.49 -11.74 5.62
C ILE A 54 -25.17 -11.39 4.28
N HIS A 55 -26.45 -11.05 4.33
CA HIS A 55 -27.23 -10.67 3.16
C HIS A 55 -26.62 -9.42 2.48
N TRP A 56 -26.38 -8.34 3.24
CA TRP A 56 -25.72 -7.15 2.71
C TRP A 56 -24.33 -7.47 2.10
N ALA A 57 -23.54 -8.32 2.78
CA ALA A 57 -22.21 -8.65 2.28
C ALA A 57 -22.24 -9.35 0.94
N LYS A 58 -23.28 -10.14 0.64
CA LYS A 58 -23.46 -10.85 -0.62
C LYS A 58 -24.11 -9.98 -1.68
N ASP A 59 -25.20 -9.28 -1.37
CA ASP A 59 -26.09 -8.59 -2.31
C ASP A 59 -25.41 -7.43 -3.03
N GLN A 60 -24.62 -6.63 -2.32
CA GLN A 60 -23.99 -5.42 -2.87
C GLN A 60 -22.80 -5.68 -3.82
N SER A 61 -22.54 -6.92 -4.24
CA SER A 61 -21.41 -7.20 -5.11
C SER A 61 -21.78 -7.89 -6.42
N ARG A 62 -21.71 -7.15 -7.51
CA ARG A 62 -21.84 -7.69 -8.88
C ARG A 62 -20.73 -8.70 -9.23
N THR A 63 -19.63 -8.76 -8.47
CA THR A 63 -18.52 -9.70 -8.61
C THR A 63 -18.31 -10.37 -7.28
N SER A 64 -19.09 -11.41 -6.99
CA SER A 64 -19.16 -12.02 -5.67
C SER A 64 -18.09 -13.09 -5.48
N HIS A 65 -16.94 -12.67 -4.98
CA HIS A 65 -15.93 -13.60 -4.47
C HIS A 65 -16.04 -13.66 -2.93
N PRO A 66 -16.03 -14.85 -2.29
CA PRO A 66 -16.08 -15.01 -0.83
C PRO A 66 -15.10 -14.12 -0.07
N PHE A 67 -13.94 -13.86 -0.63
CA PHE A 67 -12.95 -12.92 -0.09
C PHE A 67 -13.48 -11.49 0.07
N THR A 68 -14.30 -11.01 -0.88
CA THR A 68 -14.92 -9.67 -0.82
C THR A 68 -15.96 -9.63 0.30
N TRP A 69 -16.75 -10.68 0.43
CA TRP A 69 -17.74 -10.82 1.50
C TRP A 69 -17.09 -10.86 2.88
N ALA A 70 -16.04 -11.67 3.03
CA ALA A 70 -15.23 -11.71 4.26
C ALA A 70 -14.65 -10.33 4.62
N GLY A 71 -14.18 -9.57 3.61
CA GLY A 71 -13.68 -8.20 3.79
C GLY A 71 -14.74 -7.24 4.28
N ARG A 72 -15.97 -7.34 3.76
CA ARG A 72 -17.13 -6.55 4.21
C ARG A 72 -17.51 -6.86 5.64
N LEU A 73 -17.62 -8.15 5.98
CA LEU A 73 -17.88 -8.55 7.37
C LEU A 73 -16.82 -8.00 8.35
N ALA A 74 -15.55 -8.07 7.95
CA ALA A 74 -14.46 -7.56 8.79
C ALA A 74 -14.55 -6.05 9.07
N ILE A 75 -15.18 -5.27 8.18
CA ILE A 75 -15.42 -3.83 8.39
C ILE A 75 -16.61 -3.60 9.33
N VAL A 76 -17.68 -4.39 9.23
CA VAL A 76 -18.86 -4.27 10.10
C VAL A 76 -18.58 -4.80 11.52
N LYS A 77 -17.71 -5.80 11.67
CA LYS A 77 -17.44 -6.45 12.97
C LYS A 77 -17.15 -5.49 14.14
N PRO A 78 -16.25 -4.47 14.02
CA PRO A 78 -16.02 -3.51 15.10
C PRO A 78 -17.25 -2.64 15.40
N PHE A 79 -18.08 -2.35 14.40
CA PHE A 79 -19.34 -1.63 14.57
C PHE A 79 -20.38 -2.52 15.29
N ALA A 80 -20.47 -3.80 14.93
CA ALA A 80 -21.35 -4.74 15.66
C ALA A 80 -20.98 -4.84 17.14
N ALA A 81 -19.69 -4.90 17.47
CA ALA A 81 -19.22 -4.84 18.86
C ALA A 81 -19.56 -3.52 19.59
N TYR A 82 -19.66 -2.40 18.86
CA TYR A 82 -20.19 -1.15 19.39
C TYR A 82 -21.70 -1.26 19.64
N MET A 83 -22.46 -1.81 18.68
CA MET A 83 -23.91 -1.97 18.78
C MET A 83 -24.32 -2.89 19.93
N THR A 84 -23.57 -3.96 20.24
CA THR A 84 -23.86 -4.87 21.37
C THR A 84 -23.91 -4.12 22.70
N ARG A 85 -23.25 -2.98 22.86
CA ARG A 85 -23.33 -2.14 24.08
C ARG A 85 -24.62 -1.33 24.16
N LEU A 86 -25.25 -1.06 23.01
CA LEU A 86 -26.46 -0.25 22.89
C LEU A 86 -27.72 -1.12 22.81
N ASP A 87 -27.63 -2.25 22.14
CA ASP A 87 -28.71 -3.21 21.92
C ASP A 87 -28.18 -4.62 22.16
N PRO A 88 -28.56 -5.26 23.32
CA PRO A 88 -28.16 -6.63 23.63
C PRO A 88 -28.66 -7.69 22.63
N ALA A 89 -29.68 -7.37 21.83
CA ALA A 89 -30.16 -8.24 20.76
C ALA A 89 -29.30 -8.22 19.49
N THR A 90 -28.22 -7.42 19.48
CA THR A 90 -27.27 -7.38 18.38
C THR A 90 -26.56 -8.72 18.22
N GLU A 91 -26.65 -9.28 17.02
CA GLU A 91 -25.96 -10.52 16.63
C GLU A 91 -24.94 -10.29 15.53
N PHE A 92 -23.81 -10.97 15.63
CA PHE A 92 -22.78 -10.98 14.58
C PHE A 92 -22.21 -12.40 14.46
N PRO A 93 -21.88 -12.88 13.22
CA PRO A 93 -21.34 -14.22 13.04
C PRO A 93 -20.09 -14.47 13.89
N ALA A 94 -20.11 -15.50 14.75
CA ALA A 94 -19.03 -15.84 15.66
C ALA A 94 -17.78 -16.35 14.92
N THR A 95 -17.96 -17.01 13.78
CA THR A 95 -16.89 -17.60 12.97
C THR A 95 -16.76 -16.89 11.62
N PRO A 96 -15.58 -16.87 11.00
CA PRO A 96 -15.39 -16.30 9.66
C PRO A 96 -16.04 -17.21 8.60
N ILE A 97 -17.36 -17.10 8.43
CA ILE A 97 -18.18 -17.93 7.52
C ILE A 97 -17.75 -17.89 6.04
N PHE A 98 -17.07 -16.83 5.61
CA PHE A 98 -16.52 -16.71 4.26
C PHE A 98 -15.00 -16.90 4.21
N GLY A 99 -14.41 -17.43 5.28
CA GLY A 99 -12.98 -17.60 5.41
C GLY A 99 -12.22 -16.31 5.75
N LYS A 100 -10.91 -16.29 5.49
CA LYS A 100 -10.06 -15.16 5.86
C LYS A 100 -10.32 -13.95 4.95
N SER A 101 -10.57 -12.77 5.54
CA SER A 101 -10.77 -11.49 4.83
C SER A 101 -9.48 -10.91 4.25
N ARG A 102 -8.31 -11.46 4.58
CA ARG A 102 -7.01 -11.01 4.09
C ARG A 102 -6.20 -12.20 3.64
N ARG A 103 -5.86 -12.20 2.37
CA ARG A 103 -4.93 -13.15 1.77
C ARG A 103 -3.72 -12.36 1.29
N ARG A 104 -2.51 -12.71 1.74
CA ARG A 104 -1.29 -12.18 1.15
C ARG A 104 -0.99 -13.05 -0.07
N LEU A 105 -1.19 -12.48 -1.25
CA LEU A 105 -0.83 -13.10 -2.52
C LEU A 105 0.63 -12.78 -2.82
N THR A 106 1.32 -13.71 -3.47
CA THR A 106 2.69 -13.51 -3.94
C THR A 106 2.74 -12.34 -4.94
N PRO A 107 3.55 -11.31 -4.69
CA PRO A 107 3.68 -10.18 -5.59
C PRO A 107 4.48 -10.57 -6.84
N HIS A 108 4.39 -9.75 -7.88
CA HIS A 108 5.33 -9.80 -8.98
C HIS A 108 6.66 -9.16 -8.54
N ILE A 109 7.78 -9.87 -8.74
CA ILE A 109 9.13 -9.33 -8.52
C ILE A 109 9.68 -8.92 -9.86
N TYR A 110 9.95 -7.62 -10.01
CA TYR A 110 10.45 -7.05 -11.25
C TYR A 110 11.91 -7.46 -11.52
N THR A 111 12.22 -7.80 -12.76
CA THR A 111 13.61 -7.88 -13.24
C THR A 111 14.19 -6.49 -13.49
N ASP A 112 15.51 -6.38 -13.63
CA ASP A 112 16.15 -5.10 -14.00
C ASP A 112 15.68 -4.63 -15.37
N GLY A 113 15.56 -5.55 -16.33
CA GLY A 113 15.06 -5.24 -17.67
C GLY A 113 13.63 -4.67 -17.66
N GLU A 114 12.75 -5.21 -16.82
CA GLU A 114 11.38 -4.68 -16.68
C GLU A 114 11.36 -3.28 -16.06
N ILE A 115 12.21 -3.02 -15.04
CA ILE A 115 12.31 -1.69 -14.43
C ILE A 115 12.87 -0.69 -15.46
N LEU A 116 13.96 -1.03 -16.14
CA LEU A 116 14.54 -0.18 -17.19
C LEU A 116 13.56 0.06 -18.33
N GLY A 117 12.81 -0.96 -18.75
CA GLY A 117 11.74 -0.83 -19.73
C GLY A 117 10.63 0.14 -19.29
N LEU A 118 10.20 0.07 -18.01
CA LEU A 118 9.23 1.02 -17.47
C LEU A 118 9.75 2.46 -17.46
N LEU A 119 11.03 2.67 -17.10
CA LEU A 119 11.65 4.00 -17.12
C LEU A 119 11.75 4.53 -18.55
N ALA A 120 12.18 3.70 -19.49
CA ALA A 120 12.26 4.07 -20.92
C ALA A 120 10.86 4.41 -21.48
N ALA A 121 9.85 3.60 -21.17
CA ALA A 121 8.47 3.86 -21.60
C ALA A 121 7.90 5.15 -20.95
N ALA A 122 8.26 5.44 -19.71
CA ALA A 122 7.86 6.68 -19.04
C ALA A 122 8.51 7.92 -19.67
N ARG A 123 9.80 7.81 -20.01
CA ARG A 123 10.55 8.87 -20.75
C ARG A 123 9.95 9.15 -22.13
N ALA A 124 9.38 8.14 -22.78
CA ALA A 124 8.75 8.25 -24.09
C ALA A 124 7.29 8.78 -24.03
N LEU A 125 6.74 9.05 -22.84
CA LEU A 125 5.39 9.63 -22.71
C LEU A 125 5.32 10.99 -23.42
N GLN A 126 4.24 11.19 -24.18
CA GLN A 126 4.03 12.44 -24.91
C GLN A 126 3.39 13.53 -24.04
N PRO A 127 3.77 14.79 -24.20
CA PRO A 127 4.91 15.25 -24.99
C PRO A 127 6.24 14.80 -24.38
N GLN A 128 7.15 14.32 -25.24
CA GLN A 128 8.46 13.83 -24.80
C GLN A 128 9.34 14.98 -24.30
N GLY A 129 10.13 14.74 -23.23
CA GLY A 129 11.03 15.75 -22.64
C GLY A 129 10.33 16.83 -21.82
N GLU A 130 9.02 16.75 -21.66
CA GLU A 130 8.23 17.67 -20.88
C GLU A 130 7.97 17.16 -19.45
N LEU A 131 7.29 18.00 -18.64
CA LEU A 131 7.01 17.71 -17.24
C LEU A 131 6.40 16.33 -17.01
N ARG A 132 5.48 15.89 -17.87
CA ARG A 132 4.79 14.63 -17.69
C ARG A 132 5.72 13.41 -17.79
N SER A 133 6.58 13.35 -18.80
CA SER A 133 7.53 12.25 -18.96
C SER A 133 8.54 12.23 -17.80
N ALA A 134 9.09 13.39 -17.44
CA ALA A 134 10.03 13.53 -16.34
C ALA A 134 9.41 13.11 -14.98
N VAL A 135 8.16 13.50 -14.72
CA VAL A 135 7.42 13.10 -13.49
C VAL A 135 7.29 11.59 -13.38
N PHE A 136 6.79 10.92 -14.42
CA PHE A 136 6.52 9.47 -14.32
C PHE A 136 7.79 8.63 -14.34
N GLU A 137 8.81 9.02 -15.10
CA GLU A 137 10.12 8.37 -15.08
C GLU A 137 10.72 8.45 -13.67
N THR A 138 10.80 9.67 -13.10
CA THR A 138 11.43 9.90 -11.81
C THR A 138 10.62 9.28 -10.67
N LEU A 139 9.28 9.36 -10.71
CA LEU A 139 8.40 8.74 -9.71
C LEU A 139 8.57 7.21 -9.66
N ILE A 140 8.59 6.55 -10.82
CA ILE A 140 8.78 5.09 -10.91
C ILE A 140 10.18 4.72 -10.42
N GLY A 141 11.21 5.46 -10.86
CA GLY A 141 12.59 5.27 -10.43
C GLY A 141 12.76 5.43 -8.92
N LEU A 142 12.18 6.49 -8.33
CA LEU A 142 12.21 6.70 -6.89
C LEU A 142 11.55 5.56 -6.11
N ILE A 143 10.37 5.11 -6.53
CA ILE A 143 9.69 3.98 -5.88
C ILE A 143 10.51 2.69 -6.00
N ALA A 144 11.09 2.41 -7.15
CA ALA A 144 11.93 1.24 -7.37
C ALA A 144 13.20 1.27 -6.51
N ALA A 145 13.84 2.44 -6.37
CA ALA A 145 15.09 2.61 -5.65
C ALA A 145 14.93 2.73 -4.11
N THR A 146 13.75 3.10 -3.62
CA THR A 146 13.52 3.37 -2.18
C THR A 146 12.43 2.51 -1.54
N GLY A 147 11.63 1.84 -2.34
CA GLY A 147 10.48 1.08 -1.84
C GLY A 147 9.38 1.95 -1.21
N LEU A 148 9.33 3.25 -1.47
CA LEU A 148 8.25 4.13 -1.00
C LEU A 148 6.88 3.63 -1.45
N ARG A 149 5.85 3.82 -0.61
CA ARG A 149 4.47 3.64 -1.06
C ARG A 149 4.12 4.72 -2.07
N ILE A 150 3.31 4.38 -3.07
CA ILE A 150 2.85 5.36 -4.07
C ILE A 150 2.26 6.61 -3.41
N SER A 151 1.45 6.45 -2.35
CA SER A 151 0.86 7.59 -1.65
C SER A 151 1.90 8.43 -0.90
N GLU A 152 2.97 7.84 -0.42
CA GLU A 152 4.08 8.55 0.21
C GLU A 152 4.85 9.36 -0.84
N ALA A 153 5.21 8.73 -1.96
CA ALA A 153 5.96 9.38 -3.03
C ALA A 153 5.20 10.56 -3.66
N ILE A 154 3.92 10.40 -4.01
CA ILE A 154 3.14 11.49 -4.63
C ILE A 154 2.77 12.62 -3.67
N ASN A 155 2.85 12.41 -2.36
CA ASN A 155 2.59 13.43 -1.35
C ASN A 155 3.85 14.13 -0.83
N LEU A 156 5.05 13.81 -1.36
CA LEU A 156 6.27 14.55 -1.05
C LEU A 156 6.12 16.00 -1.46
N ARG A 157 6.59 16.91 -0.60
CA ARG A 157 6.75 18.34 -0.89
C ARG A 157 8.19 18.64 -1.27
N CYS A 158 8.43 19.78 -1.87
CA CYS A 158 9.79 20.20 -2.23
C CYS A 158 10.70 20.27 -0.99
N CYS A 159 10.21 20.76 0.15
CA CYS A 159 10.94 20.80 1.42
C CYS A 159 11.18 19.42 2.06
N ASP A 160 10.52 18.37 1.59
CA ASP A 160 10.70 17.01 2.10
C ASP A 160 11.86 16.26 1.42
N VAL A 161 12.45 16.81 0.35
CA VAL A 161 13.50 16.15 -0.44
C VAL A 161 14.79 16.98 -0.36
N ASP A 162 15.77 16.46 0.34
CA ASP A 162 17.12 17.02 0.43
C ASP A 162 18.04 16.27 -0.54
N ILE A 163 18.39 16.92 -1.66
CA ILE A 163 19.25 16.35 -2.69
C ILE A 163 20.69 16.23 -2.20
N GLU A 164 21.17 17.20 -1.42
CA GLU A 164 22.55 17.24 -0.93
C GLU A 164 22.78 16.17 0.13
N ALA A 165 21.87 16.06 1.09
CA ALA A 165 21.90 15.01 2.11
C ALA A 165 21.47 13.64 1.58
N CYS A 166 21.04 13.52 0.32
CA CYS A 166 20.52 12.28 -0.27
C CYS A 166 19.41 11.64 0.60
N CYS A 167 18.44 12.42 1.04
CA CYS A 167 17.42 11.99 1.98
C CYS A 167 16.04 12.59 1.66
N ALA A 168 15.00 11.79 1.85
CA ALA A 168 13.62 12.28 1.81
C ALA A 168 12.94 12.09 3.16
N THR A 169 12.12 13.07 3.59
CA THR A 169 11.31 13.00 4.80
C THR A 169 9.89 12.61 4.43
N VAL A 170 9.48 11.42 4.83
CA VAL A 170 8.09 10.94 4.65
C VAL A 170 7.30 11.29 5.90
N ARG A 171 6.36 12.23 5.74
CA ARG A 171 5.60 12.78 6.87
C ARG A 171 4.25 12.09 7.05
N MET A 172 3.76 12.07 8.29
CA MET A 172 2.40 11.72 8.69
C MET A 172 1.84 10.47 7.99
N THR A 173 2.61 9.40 8.03
CA THR A 173 2.16 8.09 7.54
C THR A 173 1.08 7.51 8.46
N LYS A 174 0.62 6.29 8.17
CA LYS A 174 -0.27 5.55 9.06
C LYS A 174 0.27 5.58 10.50
N PHE A 175 -0.54 6.02 11.46
CA PHE A 175 -0.18 6.31 12.87
C PHE A 175 0.62 7.61 13.09
N GLN A 176 0.52 8.61 12.21
CA GLN A 176 1.15 9.94 12.34
C GLN A 176 2.68 9.89 12.52
N LYS A 177 3.33 8.81 12.08
CA LYS A 177 4.77 8.66 12.16
C LYS A 177 5.44 9.27 10.93
N SER A 178 6.50 10.03 11.16
CA SER A 178 7.40 10.51 10.11
C SER A 178 8.69 9.70 10.13
N ARG A 179 9.36 9.58 8.99
CA ARG A 179 10.65 8.90 8.88
C ARG A 179 11.52 9.52 7.81
N HIS A 180 12.82 9.40 7.98
CA HIS A 180 13.81 9.69 6.95
C HIS A 180 14.02 8.47 6.06
N VAL A 181 14.17 8.71 4.77
CA VAL A 181 14.41 7.70 3.74
C VAL A 181 15.67 8.13 2.99
N PRO A 182 16.86 7.72 3.46
CA PRO A 182 18.10 7.94 2.72
C PRO A 182 18.10 7.16 1.41
N PHE A 183 18.71 7.73 0.38
CA PHE A 183 18.83 7.12 -0.94
C PHE A 183 20.23 7.30 -1.52
N HIS A 184 20.56 6.50 -2.52
CA HIS A 184 21.87 6.54 -3.15
C HIS A 184 22.06 7.83 -3.96
N ARG A 185 23.32 8.26 -4.12
CA ARG A 185 23.71 9.47 -4.87
C ARG A 185 23.13 9.53 -6.29
N SER A 186 23.08 8.40 -6.99
CA SER A 186 22.46 8.33 -8.32
C SER A 186 20.96 8.69 -8.34
N VAL A 187 20.24 8.42 -7.26
CA VAL A 187 18.84 8.84 -7.10
C VAL A 187 18.77 10.35 -6.91
N ALA A 188 19.68 10.94 -6.10
CA ALA A 188 19.78 12.39 -5.93
C ALA A 188 20.02 13.10 -7.27
N GLU A 189 20.90 12.57 -8.11
CA GLU A 189 21.18 13.10 -9.45
C GLU A 189 19.93 13.05 -10.36
N ALA A 190 19.21 11.94 -10.36
CA ALA A 190 17.96 11.81 -11.10
C ALA A 190 16.88 12.79 -10.61
N LEU A 191 16.76 12.96 -9.27
CA LEU A 191 15.83 13.92 -8.67
C LEU A 191 16.24 15.37 -9.01
N GLY A 192 17.54 15.69 -9.00
CA GLY A 192 18.06 16.99 -9.42
C GLY A 192 17.74 17.31 -10.87
N SER A 193 17.94 16.35 -11.78
CA SER A 193 17.58 16.47 -13.19
C SER A 193 16.07 16.70 -13.37
N TYR A 194 15.25 15.99 -12.61
CA TYR A 194 13.81 16.22 -12.58
C TYR A 194 13.46 17.65 -12.14
N LEU A 195 14.09 18.16 -11.08
CA LEU A 195 13.84 19.52 -10.58
C LEU A 195 14.18 20.59 -11.62
N GLN A 196 15.22 20.40 -12.44
CA GLN A 196 15.54 21.29 -13.54
C GLN A 196 14.42 21.31 -14.59
N VAL A 197 13.88 20.15 -14.97
CA VAL A 197 12.73 20.08 -15.88
C VAL A 197 11.50 20.73 -15.25
N ARG A 198 11.19 20.36 -14.00
CA ARG A 198 10.04 20.90 -13.25
C ARG A 198 10.06 22.42 -13.17
N GLY A 199 11.24 23.02 -12.91
CA GLY A 199 11.42 24.48 -12.79
C GLY A 199 11.06 25.29 -14.04
N ARG A 200 10.98 24.64 -15.21
CA ARG A 200 10.52 25.29 -16.47
C ARG A 200 8.99 25.47 -16.51
N PHE A 201 8.24 24.70 -15.73
CA PHE A 201 6.77 24.64 -15.75
C PHE A 201 6.11 25.17 -14.48
N VAL A 202 6.79 25.06 -13.34
CA VAL A 202 6.23 25.39 -12.03
C VAL A 202 7.28 26.04 -11.14
N ARG A 203 6.94 27.13 -10.46
CA ARG A 203 7.81 27.74 -9.44
C ARG A 203 8.15 26.73 -8.35
N GLN A 204 9.38 26.78 -7.87
CA GLN A 204 9.82 25.97 -6.74
C GLN A 204 9.50 26.68 -5.44
N GLU A 205 8.45 26.24 -4.76
CA GLU A 205 8.08 26.68 -3.41
C GLU A 205 8.17 25.47 -2.46
N ALA A 206 8.65 25.71 -1.24
CA ALA A 206 8.95 24.66 -0.26
C ALA A 206 7.76 23.71 0.02
N GLU A 207 6.58 24.26 0.16
CA GLU A 207 5.37 23.51 0.52
C GLU A 207 4.63 22.90 -0.68
N GLN A 208 5.06 23.18 -1.90
CA GLN A 208 4.44 22.60 -3.10
C GLN A 208 4.75 21.13 -3.28
N ALA A 209 3.88 20.46 -4.03
CA ALA A 209 4.08 19.08 -4.43
C ALA A 209 5.43 18.89 -5.15
N PHE A 210 6.24 17.95 -4.69
CA PHE A 210 7.49 17.58 -5.38
C PHE A 210 7.17 17.03 -6.76
N PHE A 211 6.32 15.98 -6.85
CA PHE A 211 5.79 15.49 -8.11
C PHE A 211 4.47 16.18 -8.43
N THR A 212 4.44 16.88 -9.55
CA THR A 212 3.32 17.75 -9.90
C THR A 212 2.89 17.61 -11.34
N VAL A 213 1.66 18.00 -11.64
CA VAL A 213 1.16 18.26 -13.00
C VAL A 213 1.33 19.74 -13.33
N ALA A 214 1.06 20.13 -14.57
CA ALA A 214 1.00 21.53 -14.95
C ALA A 214 0.05 22.29 -13.99
N GLY A 215 0.52 23.41 -13.44
CA GLY A 215 -0.21 24.19 -12.42
C GLY A 215 0.16 23.90 -10.97
N GLY A 216 1.16 23.05 -10.69
CA GLY A 216 1.73 22.86 -9.35
C GLY A 216 0.94 21.95 -8.42
N GLN A 217 -0.14 21.32 -8.89
CA GLN A 217 -0.99 20.47 -8.07
C GLN A 217 -0.39 19.07 -7.86
N TYR A 218 -0.77 18.42 -6.75
CA TYR A 218 -0.39 17.04 -6.46
C TYR A 218 -0.91 16.07 -7.51
N LEU A 219 -0.13 15.01 -7.76
CA LEU A 219 -0.57 13.91 -8.61
C LEU A 219 -1.76 13.17 -7.98
N ASN A 220 -2.79 12.93 -8.78
CA ASN A 220 -3.88 12.06 -8.36
C ASN A 220 -3.44 10.59 -8.48
N LYS A 221 -3.61 9.84 -7.41
CA LYS A 221 -3.26 8.40 -7.36
C LYS A 221 -3.92 7.60 -8.48
N ARG A 222 -5.16 7.91 -8.84
CA ARG A 222 -5.89 7.25 -9.94
C ARG A 222 -5.20 7.50 -11.29
N THR A 223 -4.76 8.73 -11.52
CA THR A 223 -3.99 9.10 -12.73
C THR A 223 -2.68 8.31 -12.80
N VAL A 224 -1.94 8.22 -11.68
CA VAL A 224 -0.69 7.47 -11.63
C VAL A 224 -0.92 5.99 -11.95
N HIS A 225 -1.94 5.36 -11.38
CA HIS A 225 -2.29 3.98 -11.70
C HIS A 225 -2.68 3.81 -13.19
N GLY A 226 -3.43 4.73 -13.77
CA GLY A 226 -3.83 4.69 -15.18
C GLY A 226 -2.63 4.83 -16.13
N VAL A 227 -1.68 5.72 -15.81
CA VAL A 227 -0.43 5.83 -16.59
C VAL A 227 0.40 4.57 -16.43
N PHE A 228 0.59 4.08 -15.23
CA PHE A 228 1.35 2.86 -14.97
C PHE A 228 0.79 1.63 -15.73
N GLN A 229 -0.54 1.50 -15.82
CA GLN A 229 -1.17 0.44 -16.60
C GLN A 229 -0.76 0.48 -18.07
N ARG A 230 -0.68 1.69 -18.67
CA ARG A 230 -0.22 1.87 -20.05
C ARG A 230 1.25 1.53 -20.22
N LEU A 231 2.10 1.99 -19.29
CA LEU A 231 3.53 1.71 -19.32
C LEU A 231 3.84 0.22 -19.24
N ARG A 232 3.23 -0.50 -18.30
CA ARG A 232 3.44 -1.95 -18.18
C ARG A 232 2.95 -2.72 -19.41
N ALA A 233 1.87 -2.28 -20.04
CA ALA A 233 1.36 -2.87 -21.28
C ALA A 233 2.33 -2.62 -22.45
N ALA A 234 2.88 -1.41 -22.55
CA ALA A 234 3.86 -1.06 -23.59
C ALA A 234 5.16 -1.87 -23.45
N VAL A 235 5.57 -2.20 -22.21
CA VAL A 235 6.75 -3.04 -21.93
C VAL A 235 6.45 -4.53 -22.09
N GLY A 236 5.16 -4.93 -22.12
CA GLY A 236 4.77 -6.34 -22.23
C GLY A 236 5.04 -7.16 -20.96
N ILE A 237 4.95 -6.55 -19.77
CA ILE A 237 5.26 -7.24 -18.52
C ILE A 237 4.18 -8.27 -18.20
N VAL A 238 4.61 -9.54 -18.09
CA VAL A 238 3.75 -10.68 -17.72
C VAL A 238 3.79 -10.92 -16.21
N PRO A 239 2.63 -11.04 -15.53
CA PRO A 239 2.59 -11.32 -14.10
C PRO A 239 3.25 -12.66 -13.75
N ARG A 240 4.17 -12.66 -12.78
CA ARG A 240 4.77 -13.87 -12.19
C ARG A 240 4.29 -14.17 -10.78
N GLY A 241 3.50 -13.28 -10.21
CA GLY A 241 2.89 -13.46 -8.89
C GLY A 241 1.47 -14.01 -8.96
N SER A 242 0.82 -14.10 -7.80
CA SER A 242 -0.57 -14.58 -7.68
C SER A 242 -1.63 -13.50 -7.95
N TYR A 243 -1.23 -12.26 -8.24
CA TYR A 243 -2.15 -11.21 -8.65
C TYR A 243 -2.41 -11.28 -10.16
N PRO A 244 -3.64 -10.99 -10.61
CA PRO A 244 -4.00 -11.05 -12.03
C PRO A 244 -3.26 -10.01 -12.88
N HIS A 245 -2.72 -8.99 -12.24
CA HIS A 245 -2.01 -7.91 -12.92
C HIS A 245 -0.83 -7.42 -12.09
N VAL A 246 0.24 -7.06 -12.78
CA VAL A 246 1.41 -6.38 -12.21
C VAL A 246 1.01 -4.98 -11.72
N ARG A 247 1.44 -4.59 -10.53
CA ARG A 247 1.06 -3.35 -9.87
C ARG A 247 2.28 -2.47 -9.61
N ILE A 248 2.08 -1.17 -9.57
CA ILE A 248 3.15 -0.23 -9.16
C ILE A 248 3.64 -0.53 -7.74
N HIS A 249 2.79 -1.07 -6.87
CA HIS A 249 3.18 -1.47 -5.51
C HIS A 249 4.16 -2.65 -5.49
N ASP A 250 4.20 -3.43 -6.54
CA ASP A 250 5.13 -4.55 -6.67
C ASP A 250 6.59 -4.08 -6.83
N LEU A 251 6.84 -2.83 -7.26
CA LEU A 251 8.17 -2.20 -7.21
C LEU A 251 8.72 -2.14 -5.77
N ARG A 252 7.85 -1.81 -4.81
CA ARG A 252 8.23 -1.83 -3.39
C ARG A 252 8.50 -3.24 -2.90
N HIS A 253 7.71 -4.22 -3.32
CA HIS A 253 7.97 -5.62 -3.01
C HIS A 253 9.33 -6.06 -3.56
N THR A 254 9.62 -5.69 -4.81
CA THR A 254 10.91 -5.95 -5.46
C THR A 254 12.08 -5.31 -4.68
N PHE A 255 11.94 -4.04 -4.26
CA PHE A 255 12.96 -3.37 -3.45
C PHE A 255 13.28 -4.14 -2.17
N ILE A 256 12.25 -4.58 -1.44
CA ILE A 256 12.42 -5.30 -0.18
C ILE A 256 13.09 -6.66 -0.41
N CYS A 257 12.63 -7.44 -1.41
CA CYS A 257 13.21 -8.74 -1.74
C CYS A 257 14.68 -8.63 -2.12
N ARG A 258 15.01 -7.72 -3.04
CA ARG A 258 16.40 -7.48 -3.47
C ARG A 258 17.31 -7.02 -2.35
N ARG A 259 16.79 -6.25 -1.39
CA ARG A 259 17.57 -5.83 -0.22
C ARG A 259 17.88 -7.04 0.67
N LEU A 260 16.91 -7.91 0.91
CA LEU A 260 17.10 -9.13 1.70
C LEU A 260 18.04 -10.11 0.99
N GLU A 261 17.89 -10.34 -0.31
CA GLU A 261 18.77 -11.18 -1.13
C GLU A 261 20.22 -10.67 -1.07
N ARG A 262 20.40 -9.36 -1.22
CA ARG A 262 21.71 -8.75 -1.19
C ARG A 262 22.39 -8.90 0.19
N TRP A 263 21.68 -8.58 1.26
CA TRP A 263 22.22 -8.76 2.62
C TRP A 263 22.56 -10.21 2.92
N GLN A 264 21.75 -11.13 2.41
CA GLN A 264 22.03 -12.55 2.56
C GLN A 264 23.29 -12.98 1.81
N ALA A 265 23.48 -12.48 0.57
CA ALA A 265 24.68 -12.73 -0.21
C ALA A 265 25.94 -12.11 0.43
N GLU A 266 25.80 -10.94 1.07
CA GLU A 266 26.86 -10.24 1.79
C GLU A 266 27.14 -10.85 3.19
N GLY A 267 26.40 -11.87 3.64
CA GLY A 267 26.55 -12.50 4.96
C GLY A 267 26.09 -11.65 6.14
N CYS A 268 25.28 -10.61 5.89
CA CYS A 268 24.75 -9.75 6.94
C CYS A 268 23.82 -10.52 7.89
N ASP A 269 23.81 -10.12 9.17
CA ASP A 269 22.81 -10.58 10.14
C ASP A 269 21.42 -10.07 9.77
N ILE A 270 20.62 -10.96 9.15
CA ILE A 270 19.29 -10.64 8.67
C ILE A 270 18.34 -10.29 9.81
N ASP A 271 18.46 -10.90 10.98
CA ASP A 271 17.53 -10.67 12.09
C ASP A 271 17.67 -9.24 12.64
N ASN A 272 18.86 -8.72 12.74
CA ASN A 272 19.09 -7.32 13.09
C ASN A 272 18.75 -6.36 11.92
N ALA A 273 19.14 -6.71 10.70
CA ALA A 273 18.90 -5.89 9.51
C ALA A 273 17.40 -5.74 9.15
N ILE A 274 16.59 -6.76 9.42
CA ILE A 274 15.15 -6.75 9.07
C ILE A 274 14.36 -5.69 9.88
N ALA A 275 14.76 -5.41 11.11
CA ALA A 275 14.17 -4.35 11.93
C ALA A 275 14.45 -2.97 11.33
N ALA A 276 15.69 -2.73 10.89
CA ALA A 276 16.08 -1.50 10.19
C ALA A 276 15.31 -1.35 8.85
N LEU A 277 15.21 -2.43 8.06
CA LEU A 277 14.43 -2.42 6.82
C LEU A 277 12.96 -2.14 7.06
N SER A 278 12.37 -2.75 8.10
CA SER A 278 10.99 -2.52 8.50
C SER A 278 10.72 -1.04 8.80
N THR A 279 11.63 -0.40 9.53
CA THR A 279 11.59 1.04 9.85
C THR A 279 11.75 1.89 8.59
N TYR A 280 12.76 1.58 7.78
CA TYR A 280 13.03 2.28 6.52
C TYR A 280 11.83 2.29 5.58
N VAL A 281 11.23 1.13 5.34
CA VAL A 281 10.05 1.04 4.47
C VAL A 281 8.74 1.47 5.17
N GLY A 282 8.75 1.68 6.48
CA GLY A 282 7.59 2.13 7.26
C GLY A 282 6.52 1.06 7.41
N HIS A 283 6.91 -0.17 7.74
CA HIS A 283 5.97 -1.19 8.16
C HIS A 283 5.51 -0.93 9.59
N ALA A 284 4.22 -1.15 9.88
CA ALA A 284 3.67 -0.97 11.22
C ALA A 284 4.11 -2.07 12.18
N LYS A 285 4.40 -3.25 11.64
CA LYS A 285 4.88 -4.43 12.37
C LYS A 285 6.05 -5.04 11.63
N VAL A 286 7.07 -5.45 12.36
CA VAL A 286 8.25 -6.12 11.79
C VAL A 286 7.85 -7.43 11.08
N SER A 287 6.80 -8.12 11.57
CA SER A 287 6.23 -9.31 10.93
C SER A 287 5.76 -9.08 9.48
N ASP A 288 5.47 -7.84 9.09
CA ASP A 288 5.15 -7.50 7.71
C ASP A 288 6.37 -7.57 6.79
N THR A 289 7.58 -7.42 7.35
CA THR A 289 8.85 -7.59 6.64
C THR A 289 9.31 -9.05 6.68
N TYR A 290 9.18 -9.75 7.81
CA TYR A 290 9.47 -11.19 7.90
C TYR A 290 8.65 -12.03 6.91
N TRP A 291 7.45 -11.60 6.56
CA TRP A 291 6.63 -12.30 5.56
C TRP A 291 7.36 -12.51 4.23
N TYR A 292 8.26 -11.61 3.83
CA TYR A 292 9.02 -11.76 2.58
C TYR A 292 9.94 -12.98 2.63
N MET A 293 10.51 -13.30 3.80
CA MET A 293 11.36 -14.48 3.98
C MET A 293 10.61 -15.80 3.78
N THR A 294 9.29 -15.82 4.08
CA THR A 294 8.47 -17.04 4.03
C THR A 294 7.46 -17.04 2.89
N GLY A 295 7.17 -15.90 2.31
CA GLY A 295 6.14 -15.73 1.27
C GLY A 295 6.68 -15.62 -0.15
N ILE A 296 8.00 -15.55 -0.34
CA ILE A 296 8.65 -15.43 -1.64
C ILE A 296 9.49 -16.69 -1.89
N PRO A 297 9.16 -17.49 -2.94
CA PRO A 297 9.83 -18.77 -3.20
C PRO A 297 11.35 -18.65 -3.34
N ASP A 298 11.84 -17.62 -4.01
CA ASP A 298 13.28 -17.41 -4.23
C ASP A 298 14.04 -17.20 -2.90
N LEU A 299 13.48 -16.42 -1.98
CA LEU A 299 14.05 -16.22 -0.64
C LEU A 299 13.96 -17.49 0.21
N MET A 300 12.89 -18.28 0.05
CA MET A 300 12.77 -19.56 0.71
C MET A 300 13.79 -20.57 0.19
N ALA A 301 14.04 -20.62 -1.11
CA ALA A 301 15.05 -21.50 -1.72
C ALA A 301 16.46 -21.21 -1.16
N ILE A 302 16.79 -19.91 -1.00
CA ILE A 302 18.06 -19.50 -0.39
C ILE A 302 18.15 -19.94 1.09
N ALA A 303 17.06 -19.78 1.85
CA ALA A 303 17.03 -20.26 3.25
C ALA A 303 17.15 -21.78 3.34
N GLY A 304 16.52 -22.53 2.41
CA GLY A 304 16.60 -23.97 2.29
C GLY A 304 18.02 -24.46 2.00
N SER A 305 18.70 -23.86 1.02
CA SER A 305 20.09 -24.24 0.68
C SER A 305 21.08 -23.98 1.81
N ARG A 306 20.89 -22.93 2.63
CA ARG A 306 21.71 -22.72 3.83
C ARG A 306 21.46 -23.77 4.90
N PHE A 307 20.21 -24.17 5.10
CA PHE A 307 19.89 -25.25 6.03
C PHE A 307 20.49 -26.57 5.57
N GLU A 308 20.46 -26.87 4.28
CA GLU A 308 21.10 -28.07 3.70
C GLU A 308 22.62 -28.00 3.89
N GLY A 309 23.28 -26.87 3.58
CA GLY A 309 24.73 -26.69 3.82
C GLY A 309 25.11 -26.84 5.28
N PHE A 310 24.29 -26.32 6.21
CA PHE A 310 24.49 -26.53 7.64
C PHE A 310 24.32 -28.01 8.03
N ALA A 311 23.27 -28.67 7.56
CA ALA A 311 22.99 -30.08 7.85
C ALA A 311 24.05 -31.02 7.27
N LEU A 312 24.67 -30.66 6.15
CA LEU A 312 25.76 -31.42 5.51
C LEU A 312 27.14 -31.07 6.08
N GLY A 313 27.25 -30.13 7.03
CA GLY A 313 28.50 -29.73 7.63
C GLY A 313 29.45 -28.94 6.71
N GLU A 314 28.93 -28.40 5.59
CA GLU A 314 29.71 -27.66 4.59
C GLU A 314 30.07 -26.23 5.05
N ASN A 315 29.45 -25.73 6.11
CA ASN A 315 29.80 -24.45 6.75
C ASN A 315 30.78 -24.72 7.88
N GLY A 316 32.05 -24.84 7.54
CA GLY A 316 33.15 -24.85 8.48
C GLY A 316 33.11 -23.60 9.35
N HIS A 317 33.29 -23.77 10.65
CA HIS A 317 33.41 -22.74 11.67
C HIS A 317 34.34 -21.62 11.22
N VAL A 318 33.83 -20.38 11.17
CA VAL A 318 34.63 -19.16 11.36
C VAL A 318 34.21 -18.53 12.67
#